data_c1fb6c032327c99664c81e205a8045d4
#
_entry.id   c1fb6c032327c99664c81e205a8045d4
#
_cell.length_a   1.000
_cell.length_b   1.000
_cell.length_c   1.000
_cell.angle_alpha   90.00
_cell.angle_beta   90.00
_cell.angle_gamma   90.00
#
_symmetry.space_group_name_H-M   'P 1'
#
loop_
_entity.id
_entity.type
_entity.pdbx_description
1 polymer ?
#
loop_
_entity_poly.entity_id
_entity_poly.type
_entity_poly.pdbx_seq_one_letter_code
_entity_poly.pdbx_strand_id
1 'polypeptide(L)'
;MREKFLVLDRNVRSDLAQIDRLYEALGSPDLKESSPQEELIVVSYRLHSLYTAIENIFRNIANAFENQVSQKSWHREVLQRMRLDLTPLRPAVIDAEAYEKLDEMRRFRHVFRTMYGLDLDPLRLQVVLRRALELKALYREQIERFLAFLPGIE
;
A
#
# COMPACT_ATOMS: atom_id res chain seq x y z
N MET A 1 4.26 -17.56 -20.33
CA MET A 1 3.56 -16.99 -19.17
C MET A 1 2.07 -17.26 -19.30
N ARG A 2 1.44 -17.74 -18.26
CA ARG A 2 -0.01 -17.95 -18.28
C ARG A 2 -0.75 -16.63 -18.45
N GLU A 3 -1.89 -16.69 -19.14
CA GLU A 3 -2.71 -15.50 -19.41
C GLU A 3 -3.02 -14.70 -18.15
N LYS A 4 -3.39 -15.38 -17.05
CA LYS A 4 -3.70 -14.69 -15.78
C LYS A 4 -2.52 -13.90 -15.21
N PHE A 5 -1.30 -14.35 -15.42
CA PHE A 5 -0.11 -13.64 -14.94
C PHE A 5 0.25 -12.47 -15.85
N LEU A 6 -0.04 -12.58 -17.15
CA LEU A 6 0.11 -11.46 -18.06
C LEU A 6 -0.88 -10.35 -17.70
N VAL A 7 -2.13 -10.71 -17.41
CA VAL A 7 -3.15 -9.74 -16.96
C VAL A 7 -2.71 -9.11 -15.65
N LEU A 8 -2.22 -9.92 -14.71
CA LEU A 8 -1.71 -9.41 -13.43
C LEU A 8 -0.58 -8.40 -13.64
N ASP A 9 0.40 -8.74 -14.47
CA ASP A 9 1.54 -7.84 -14.76
C ASP A 9 1.03 -6.49 -15.28
N ARG A 10 0.13 -6.51 -16.25
CA ARG A 10 -0.41 -5.28 -16.83
C ARG A 10 -1.19 -4.44 -15.83
N ASN A 11 -2.01 -5.09 -15.01
CA ASN A 11 -2.79 -4.41 -13.98
C ASN A 11 -1.89 -3.78 -12.93
N VAL A 12 -0.88 -4.51 -12.47
CA VAL A 12 0.05 -3.99 -11.47
C VAL A 12 0.83 -2.79 -12.01
N ARG A 13 1.29 -2.85 -13.27
CA ARG A 13 2.00 -1.71 -13.87
C ARG A 13 1.10 -0.48 -14.00
N SER A 14 -0.17 -0.67 -14.35
CA SER A 14 -1.13 0.42 -14.38
C SER A 14 -1.34 1.02 -12.99
N ASP A 15 -1.46 0.17 -11.97
CA ASP A 15 -1.61 0.61 -10.59
C ASP A 15 -0.34 1.34 -10.09
N LEU A 16 0.85 0.88 -10.47
CA LEU A 16 2.09 1.57 -10.12
C LEU A 16 2.12 2.99 -10.69
N ALA A 17 1.67 3.18 -11.93
CA ALA A 17 1.58 4.51 -12.53
C ALA A 17 0.61 5.40 -11.76
N GLN A 18 -0.50 4.84 -11.29
CA GLN A 18 -1.46 5.58 -10.46
C GLN A 18 -0.86 5.95 -9.10
N ILE A 19 -0.13 5.03 -8.48
CA ILE A 19 0.55 5.28 -7.20
C ILE A 19 1.57 6.41 -7.35
N ASP A 20 2.32 6.46 -8.45
CA ASP A 20 3.26 7.55 -8.71
C ASP A 20 2.52 8.90 -8.71
N ARG A 21 1.36 8.97 -9.36
CA ARG A 21 0.55 10.19 -9.38
C ARG A 21 0.03 10.56 -7.99
N LEU A 22 -0.34 9.57 -7.19
CA LEU A 22 -0.79 9.80 -5.80
C LEU A 22 0.35 10.33 -4.94
N TYR A 23 1.57 9.84 -5.10
CA TYR A 23 2.73 10.37 -4.40
C TYR A 23 3.05 11.80 -4.83
N GLU A 24 2.92 12.12 -6.11
CA GLU A 24 3.09 13.50 -6.59
C GLU A 24 2.06 14.42 -5.92
N ALA A 25 0.81 14.02 -5.87
CA ALA A 25 -0.25 14.79 -5.22
C ALA A 25 0.00 14.97 -3.72
N LEU A 26 0.51 13.93 -3.05
CA LEU A 26 0.84 13.99 -1.63
C LEU A 26 1.98 14.98 -1.37
N GLY A 27 3.00 14.96 -2.21
CA GLY A 27 4.19 15.78 -2.02
C GLY A 27 4.91 15.48 -0.72
N SER A 28 5.46 16.51 -0.09
CA SER A 28 6.15 16.41 1.20
C SER A 28 5.68 17.53 2.12
N PRO A 29 4.40 17.53 2.52
CA PRO A 29 3.88 18.61 3.37
C PRO A 29 4.57 18.61 4.74
N ASP A 30 4.83 19.81 5.25
CA ASP A 30 5.41 20.01 6.57
C ASP A 30 4.27 20.29 7.56
N LEU A 31 3.84 19.25 8.26
CA LEU A 31 2.74 19.35 9.20
C LEU A 31 3.25 19.82 10.57
N LYS A 32 2.57 20.81 11.13
CA LYS A 32 2.90 21.43 12.42
C LYS A 32 1.67 21.37 13.33
N GLU A 33 1.88 21.58 14.63
CA GLU A 33 0.76 21.71 15.57
C GLU A 33 -0.19 22.82 15.16
N SER A 34 0.34 23.88 14.52
CA SER A 34 -0.45 25.01 14.03
C SER A 34 -1.10 24.77 12.67
N SER A 35 -0.88 23.61 12.03
CA SER A 35 -1.48 23.33 10.73
C SER A 35 -3.00 23.32 10.81
N PRO A 36 -3.70 23.98 9.84
CA PRO A 36 -5.16 23.99 9.85
C PRO A 36 -5.73 22.59 9.69
N GLN A 37 -6.89 22.32 10.31
CA GLN A 37 -7.57 21.02 10.18
C GLN A 37 -7.87 20.67 8.72
N GLU A 38 -8.17 21.65 7.89
CA GLU A 38 -8.43 21.41 6.46
C GLU A 38 -7.21 20.81 5.75
N GLU A 39 -6.01 21.28 6.06
CA GLU A 39 -4.77 20.72 5.54
C GLU A 39 -4.56 19.28 6.02
N LEU A 40 -4.82 19.02 7.30
CA LEU A 40 -4.69 17.69 7.87
C LEU A 40 -5.69 16.71 7.22
N ILE A 41 -6.90 17.16 6.96
CA ILE A 41 -7.92 16.34 6.29
C ILE A 41 -7.47 15.98 4.86
N VAL A 42 -6.94 16.94 4.11
CA VAL A 42 -6.45 16.69 2.76
C VAL A 42 -5.31 15.68 2.75
N VAL A 43 -4.32 15.85 3.63
CA VAL A 43 -3.20 14.91 3.75
C VAL A 43 -3.70 13.51 4.14
N SER A 44 -4.62 13.44 5.10
CA SER A 44 -5.20 12.17 5.54
C SER A 44 -5.92 11.45 4.41
N TYR A 45 -6.70 12.17 3.61
CA TYR A 45 -7.38 11.60 2.45
C TYR A 45 -6.37 11.07 1.41
N ARG A 46 -5.31 11.81 1.15
CA ARG A 46 -4.27 11.40 0.20
C ARG A 46 -3.52 10.16 0.68
N LEU A 47 -3.21 10.08 1.99
CA LEU A 47 -2.60 8.89 2.58
C LEU A 47 -3.54 7.67 2.49
N HIS A 48 -4.81 7.88 2.74
CA HIS A 48 -5.81 6.82 2.61
C HIS A 48 -5.90 6.31 1.16
N SER A 49 -5.95 7.22 0.19
CA SER A 49 -6.00 6.87 -1.23
C SER A 49 -4.75 6.10 -1.66
N LEU A 50 -3.59 6.54 -1.20
CA LEU A 50 -2.31 5.90 -1.50
C LEU A 50 -2.28 4.46 -0.96
N TYR A 51 -2.65 4.26 0.30
CA TYR A 51 -2.68 2.92 0.88
C TYR A 51 -3.67 2.01 0.13
N THR A 52 -4.86 2.53 -0.19
CA THR A 52 -5.88 1.76 -0.90
C THR A 52 -5.37 1.30 -2.27
N ALA A 53 -4.64 2.16 -2.98
CA ALA A 53 -4.06 1.80 -4.28
C ALA A 53 -2.99 0.71 -4.15
N ILE A 54 -2.12 0.80 -3.16
CA ILE A 54 -1.10 -0.23 -2.91
C ILE A 54 -1.76 -1.55 -2.51
N GLU A 55 -2.74 -1.51 -1.63
CA GLU A 55 -3.47 -2.68 -1.18
C GLU A 55 -4.18 -3.38 -2.35
N ASN A 56 -4.67 -2.62 -3.33
CA ASN A 56 -5.29 -3.18 -4.51
C ASN A 56 -4.31 -4.05 -5.32
N ILE A 57 -3.05 -3.63 -5.43
CA ILE A 57 -2.00 -4.45 -6.05
C ILE A 57 -1.88 -5.78 -5.29
N PHE A 58 -1.81 -5.71 -3.97
CA PHE A 58 -1.63 -6.90 -3.13
C PHE A 58 -2.82 -7.86 -3.24
N ARG A 59 -4.04 -7.32 -3.30
CA ARG A 59 -5.24 -8.14 -3.53
C ARG A 59 -5.18 -8.86 -4.86
N ASN A 60 -4.78 -8.17 -5.91
CA ASN A 60 -4.68 -8.76 -7.24
C ASN A 60 -3.63 -9.89 -7.26
N ILE A 61 -2.51 -9.69 -6.57
CA ILE A 61 -1.48 -10.73 -6.43
C ILE A 61 -2.04 -11.93 -5.66
N ALA A 62 -2.69 -11.70 -4.52
CA ALA A 62 -3.27 -12.77 -3.72
C ALA A 62 -4.32 -13.56 -4.51
N ASN A 63 -5.18 -12.87 -5.26
CA ASN A 63 -6.20 -13.52 -6.08
C ASN A 63 -5.61 -14.36 -7.21
N ALA A 64 -4.45 -14.00 -7.73
CA ALA A 64 -3.80 -14.74 -8.81
C ALA A 64 -3.06 -16.00 -8.31
N PHE A 65 -2.54 -15.98 -7.09
CA PHE A 65 -1.70 -17.07 -6.55
C PHE A 65 -2.36 -17.86 -5.45
N GLU A 66 -3.29 -17.26 -4.71
CA GLU A 66 -3.85 -17.85 -3.51
C GLU A 66 -5.37 -17.82 -3.62
N ASN A 67 -6.00 -18.85 -3.05
CA ASN A 67 -7.45 -18.87 -3.00
C ASN A 67 -7.92 -18.04 -1.82
N GLN A 68 -8.94 -17.30 -1.99
CA GLN A 68 -9.71 -16.52 -1.03
C GLN A 68 -9.01 -15.98 0.22
N VAL A 69 -9.07 -14.67 0.36
CA VAL A 69 -8.74 -13.95 1.59
C VAL A 69 -10.01 -13.81 2.42
N SER A 70 -9.91 -13.97 3.74
CA SER A 70 -11.04 -13.81 4.66
C SER A 70 -11.67 -12.41 4.53
N GLN A 71 -13.00 -12.35 4.42
CA GLN A 71 -13.70 -11.08 4.28
C GLN A 71 -13.68 -10.20 5.53
N LYS A 72 -13.51 -10.78 6.72
CA LYS A 72 -13.58 -10.04 7.98
C LYS A 72 -12.31 -9.27 8.33
N SER A 73 -11.15 -9.77 7.96
CA SER A 73 -9.87 -9.14 8.28
C SER A 73 -8.94 -9.12 7.07
N TRP A 74 -9.52 -9.02 5.88
CA TRP A 74 -8.75 -9.16 4.64
C TRP A 74 -7.64 -8.10 4.48
N HIS A 75 -7.84 -6.89 4.96
CA HIS A 75 -6.82 -5.83 4.90
C HIS A 75 -5.53 -6.27 5.60
N ARG A 76 -5.65 -6.77 6.82
CA ARG A 76 -4.51 -7.24 7.60
C ARG A 76 -3.93 -8.51 7.00
N GLU A 77 -4.80 -9.44 6.63
CA GLU A 77 -4.40 -10.74 6.07
C GLU A 77 -3.65 -10.59 4.75
N VAL A 78 -4.14 -9.74 3.84
CA VAL A 78 -3.47 -9.47 2.57
C VAL A 78 -2.07 -8.93 2.81
N LEU A 79 -1.94 -7.94 3.69
CA LEU A 79 -0.66 -7.34 3.99
C LEU A 79 0.33 -8.36 4.59
N GLN A 80 -0.15 -9.21 5.52
CA GLN A 80 0.67 -10.23 6.11
C GLN A 80 1.15 -11.27 5.08
N ARG A 81 0.29 -11.65 4.15
CA ARG A 81 0.63 -12.62 3.10
C ARG A 81 1.71 -12.09 2.15
N MET A 82 1.71 -10.79 1.87
CA MET A 82 2.66 -10.20 0.93
C MET A 82 4.11 -10.29 1.40
N ARG A 83 4.35 -10.37 2.69
CA ARG A 83 5.72 -10.53 3.22
C ARG A 83 6.17 -11.99 3.31
N LEU A 84 5.27 -12.95 3.09
CA LEU A 84 5.61 -14.36 3.16
C LEU A 84 6.25 -14.84 1.87
N ASP A 85 7.34 -15.60 2.02
CA ASP A 85 7.93 -16.33 0.92
C ASP A 85 7.19 -17.67 0.80
N LEU A 86 6.44 -17.83 -0.26
CA LEU A 86 5.65 -19.03 -0.54
C LEU A 86 6.28 -19.88 -1.66
N THR A 87 7.61 -19.87 -1.75
CA THR A 87 8.33 -20.70 -2.73
C THR A 87 7.93 -22.18 -2.58
N PRO A 88 7.64 -22.94 -3.66
CA PRO A 88 7.84 -22.58 -5.06
C PRO A 88 6.68 -21.82 -5.73
N LEU A 89 5.60 -21.53 -5.00
CA LEU A 89 4.44 -20.86 -5.56
C LEU A 89 4.79 -19.42 -6.01
N ARG A 90 5.33 -18.63 -5.10
CA ARG A 90 5.83 -17.28 -5.36
C ARG A 90 6.77 -16.81 -4.27
N PRO A 91 7.66 -15.85 -4.57
CA PRO A 91 8.47 -15.22 -3.53
C PRO A 91 7.66 -14.20 -2.73
N ALA A 92 8.24 -13.69 -1.66
CA ALA A 92 7.70 -12.54 -0.94
C ALA A 92 7.63 -11.33 -1.90
N VAL A 93 6.57 -10.52 -1.75
CA VAL A 93 6.38 -9.31 -2.55
C VAL A 93 7.08 -8.12 -1.90
N ILE A 94 7.02 -8.05 -0.57
CA ILE A 94 7.61 -6.96 0.22
C ILE A 94 8.47 -7.54 1.34
N ASP A 95 9.43 -6.75 1.80
CA ASP A 95 10.26 -7.12 2.94
C ASP A 95 9.65 -6.62 4.27
N ALA A 96 10.33 -6.92 5.38
CA ALA A 96 9.87 -6.53 6.71
C ALA A 96 9.81 -5.01 6.88
N GLU A 97 10.75 -4.28 6.30
CA GLU A 97 10.79 -2.82 6.39
C GLU A 97 9.57 -2.18 5.71
N ALA A 98 9.27 -2.61 4.48
CA ALA A 98 8.09 -2.13 3.76
C ALA A 98 6.81 -2.53 4.49
N TYR A 99 6.77 -3.75 5.04
CA TYR A 99 5.62 -4.23 5.80
C TYR A 99 5.31 -3.32 7.00
N GLU A 100 6.32 -2.95 7.78
CA GLU A 100 6.13 -2.10 8.96
C GLU A 100 5.52 -0.75 8.59
N LYS A 101 6.02 -0.14 7.52
CA LYS A 101 5.50 1.15 7.05
C LYS A 101 4.06 1.03 6.57
N LEU A 102 3.78 0.00 5.79
CA LEU A 102 2.43 -0.27 5.30
C LEU A 102 1.45 -0.60 6.43
N ASP A 103 1.91 -1.31 7.46
CA ASP A 103 1.04 -1.66 8.59
C ASP A 103 0.63 -0.41 9.39
N GLU A 104 1.52 0.55 9.56
CA GLU A 104 1.16 1.83 10.18
C GLU A 104 0.15 2.60 9.33
N MET A 105 0.32 2.62 8.00
CA MET A 105 -0.63 3.24 7.09
C MET A 105 -1.99 2.55 7.15
N ARG A 106 -2.02 1.22 7.24
CA ARG A 106 -3.24 0.44 7.37
C ARG A 106 -4.01 0.79 8.64
N ARG A 107 -3.33 0.89 9.77
CA ARG A 107 -3.94 1.26 11.05
C ARG A 107 -4.51 2.67 10.98
N PHE A 108 -3.79 3.59 10.38
CA PHE A 108 -4.27 4.97 10.20
C PHE A 108 -5.50 5.01 9.30
N ARG A 109 -5.53 4.20 8.22
CA ARG A 109 -6.69 4.10 7.35
C ARG A 109 -7.95 3.72 8.13
N HIS A 110 -7.83 2.76 9.04
CA HIS A 110 -8.95 2.35 9.89
C HIS A 110 -9.43 3.51 10.77
N VAL A 111 -8.51 4.21 11.42
CA VAL A 111 -8.82 5.38 12.26
C VAL A 111 -9.51 6.46 11.42
N PHE A 112 -8.97 6.79 10.26
CA PHE A 112 -9.54 7.81 9.37
C PHE A 112 -10.97 7.49 8.95
N ARG A 113 -11.25 6.23 8.63
CA ARG A 113 -12.59 5.80 8.20
C ARG A 113 -13.63 5.85 9.31
N THR A 114 -13.21 5.72 10.56
CA THR A 114 -14.11 5.74 11.73
C THR A 114 -14.26 7.11 12.36
N MET A 115 -13.49 8.09 11.89
CA MET A 115 -13.55 9.46 12.41
C MET A 115 -14.65 10.26 11.69
N TYR A 116 -15.64 10.70 12.45
CA TYR A 116 -16.72 11.54 11.95
C TYR A 116 -16.56 12.95 12.49
N GLY A 117 -15.92 13.83 11.71
CA GLY A 117 -15.80 15.24 12.06
C GLY A 117 -14.95 15.53 13.30
N LEU A 118 -14.10 14.60 13.69
CA LEU A 118 -13.20 14.78 14.82
C LEU A 118 -11.91 15.48 14.37
N ASP A 119 -11.27 16.14 15.33
CA ASP A 119 -10.00 16.81 15.11
C ASP A 119 -8.89 15.77 14.89
N LEU A 120 -8.14 15.95 13.81
CA LEU A 120 -6.98 15.13 13.54
C LEU A 120 -5.79 15.63 14.38
N ASP A 121 -5.00 14.68 14.89
CA ASP A 121 -3.77 15.00 15.62
C ASP A 121 -2.63 15.20 14.61
N PRO A 122 -2.08 16.40 14.48
CA PRO A 122 -1.01 16.67 13.51
C PRO A 122 0.25 15.85 13.77
N LEU A 123 0.58 15.57 15.02
CA LEU A 123 1.78 14.79 15.35
C LEU A 123 1.64 13.34 14.91
N ARG A 124 0.48 12.73 15.14
CA ARG A 124 0.20 11.37 14.69
C ARG A 124 0.20 11.28 13.16
N LEU A 125 -0.42 12.25 12.51
CA LEU A 125 -0.46 12.32 11.06
C LEU A 125 0.94 12.47 10.47
N GLN A 126 1.80 13.25 11.11
CA GLN A 126 3.20 13.44 10.71
C GLN A 126 3.96 12.12 10.72
N VAL A 127 3.73 11.27 11.72
CA VAL A 127 4.38 9.95 11.79
C VAL A 127 3.96 9.08 10.59
N VAL A 128 2.66 9.02 10.31
CA VAL A 128 2.14 8.21 9.19
C VAL A 128 2.65 8.74 7.86
N LEU A 129 2.66 10.06 7.70
CA LEU A 129 3.17 10.71 6.49
C LEU A 129 4.65 10.35 6.26
N ARG A 130 5.46 10.38 7.34
CA ARG A 130 6.86 10.01 7.26
C ARG A 130 7.03 8.57 6.80
N ARG A 131 6.23 7.64 7.34
CA ARG A 131 6.25 6.24 6.91
C ARG A 131 5.91 6.09 5.44
N ALA A 132 4.90 6.81 4.97
CA ALA A 132 4.51 6.78 3.56
C ALA A 132 5.62 7.31 2.64
N LEU A 133 6.31 8.38 3.05
CA LEU A 133 7.42 8.94 2.27
C LEU A 133 8.65 8.03 2.28
N GLU A 134 8.93 7.36 3.39
CA GLU A 134 9.99 6.34 3.45
C GLU A 134 9.67 5.15 2.55
N LEU A 135 8.41 4.74 2.52
CA LEU A 135 7.95 3.65 1.65
C LEU A 135 8.13 3.97 0.17
N LYS A 136 8.04 5.23 -0.21
CA LYS A 136 8.21 5.68 -1.60
C LYS A 136 9.54 5.20 -2.20
N ALA A 137 10.60 5.11 -1.40
CA ALA A 137 11.91 4.64 -1.84
C ALA A 137 11.99 3.12 -1.98
N LEU A 138 11.04 2.37 -1.44
CA LEU A 138 11.12 0.91 -1.32
C LEU A 138 10.12 0.17 -2.21
N TYR A 139 8.88 0.65 -2.30
CA TYR A 139 7.77 -0.15 -2.82
C TYR A 139 7.93 -0.51 -4.30
N ARG A 140 8.37 0.42 -5.11
CA ARG A 140 8.46 0.20 -6.57
C ARG A 140 9.46 -0.88 -6.90
N GLU A 141 10.66 -0.82 -6.33
CA GLU A 141 11.70 -1.81 -6.56
C GLU A 141 11.24 -3.21 -6.16
N GLN A 142 10.60 -3.32 -5.00
CA GLN A 142 10.13 -4.61 -4.49
C GLN A 142 9.02 -5.19 -5.37
N ILE A 143 8.07 -4.39 -5.78
CA ILE A 143 6.99 -4.84 -6.65
C ILE A 143 7.52 -5.19 -8.05
N GLU A 144 8.43 -4.39 -8.61
CA GLU A 144 9.03 -4.69 -9.91
C GLU A 144 9.86 -5.97 -9.87
N ARG A 145 10.57 -6.22 -8.77
CA ARG A 145 11.27 -7.49 -8.56
C ARG A 145 10.29 -8.66 -8.58
N PHE A 146 9.16 -8.51 -7.94
CA PHE A 146 8.10 -9.52 -7.97
C PHE A 146 7.58 -9.72 -9.40
N LEU A 147 7.31 -8.64 -10.13
CA LEU A 147 6.85 -8.75 -11.52
C LEU A 147 7.85 -9.47 -12.42
N ALA A 148 9.15 -9.31 -12.16
CA ALA A 148 10.19 -9.98 -12.92
C ALA A 148 10.17 -11.50 -12.70
N PHE A 149 9.56 -11.98 -11.63
CA PHE A 149 9.38 -13.40 -11.35
C PHE A 149 8.31 -14.03 -12.24
N LEU A 150 7.27 -13.27 -12.62
CA LEU A 150 6.09 -13.82 -13.31
C LEU A 150 6.38 -14.56 -14.63
N PRO A 151 7.28 -14.05 -15.51
CA PRO A 151 7.56 -14.76 -16.78
C PRO A 151 8.11 -16.18 -16.63
N GLY A 152 8.74 -16.47 -15.49
CA GLY A 152 9.29 -17.80 -15.20
C GLY A 152 8.27 -18.85 -14.77
N ILE A 153 7.00 -18.46 -14.61
CA ILE A 153 5.92 -19.36 -14.18
C ILE A 153 5.31 -20.03 -15.40
N GLU A 154 5.29 -21.36 -15.42
CA GLU A 154 4.67 -22.17 -16.46
C GLU A 154 3.21 -22.51 -16.17
#